data_ce4413c8023e1568a561f7976bb4b7f8
#
_entry.id   ce4413c8023e1568a561f7976bb4b7f8
#
_cell.length_a   1.000
_cell.length_b   1.000
_cell.length_c   1.000
_cell.angle_alpha   90.00
_cell.angle_beta   90.00
_cell.angle_gamma   90.00
#
_symmetry.space_group_name_H-M   'P 1'
#
loop_
_entity.id
_entity.type
_entity.pdbx_description
1 polymer ?
#
loop_
_entity_poly.entity_id
_entity_poly.type
_entity_poly.pdbx_seq_one_letter_code
_entity_poly.pdbx_strand_id
1 'polypeptide(L)'
;KTGEFELYMVKHDGSEPPVQLTKNNKTYIFGYEWSPDGKKILFNDKKMRLRYVDVETKKLTLVVQGDRSPNFGFNWSPDSKWITYTKPEKDFTKVRLYNVESKEHSDVTEGWYNSFNPGFSSDGKYLIFSSARDFNPVYSNTEWNHAYVDMSKIYLATLAKETPSPFALENDEVKIESEEKADVVKEKDTKKEAEDSDIVVDVDGINNRIISLPVPPANYFNVVGVENKIFFSVRSASSRETKTKVYDLKEKKETELGTGLNYTISSNGKKMLAAI
;
A
#
# COMPACT_ATOMS: atom_id res chain seq x y z
N LYS A 1 29.24 18.31 -8.18
CA LYS A 1 28.42 17.91 -7.02
C LYS A 1 28.31 19.13 -6.12
N THR A 2 27.11 19.58 -5.81
CA THR A 2 26.80 20.84 -5.11
C THR A 2 26.89 20.71 -3.58
N GLY A 3 27.09 19.49 -3.04
CA GLY A 3 26.98 19.22 -1.60
C GLY A 3 25.54 19.12 -1.08
N GLU A 4 24.56 19.34 -1.93
CA GLU A 4 23.12 19.24 -1.62
C GLU A 4 22.58 17.86 -1.98
N PHE A 5 21.49 17.45 -1.33
CA PHE A 5 20.78 16.19 -1.65
C PHE A 5 19.92 16.37 -2.90
N GLU A 6 20.33 15.72 -3.97
CA GLU A 6 19.60 15.75 -5.25
C GLU A 6 19.40 14.32 -5.74
N LEU A 7 18.36 14.10 -6.53
CA LEU A 7 18.13 12.83 -7.19
C LEU A 7 18.94 12.78 -8.49
N TYR A 8 19.62 11.66 -8.66
CA TYR A 8 20.35 11.31 -9.88
C TYR A 8 19.88 9.93 -10.36
N MET A 9 19.72 9.80 -11.65
CA MET A 9 19.45 8.52 -12.31
C MET A 9 20.75 8.01 -12.95
N VAL A 10 21.02 6.72 -12.82
CA VAL A 10 22.18 6.03 -13.40
C VAL A 10 21.66 4.79 -14.13
N LYS A 11 22.22 4.47 -15.29
CA LYS A 11 21.99 3.17 -15.90
C LYS A 11 22.58 2.06 -15.02
N HIS A 12 21.90 0.94 -14.91
CA HIS A 12 22.29 -0.18 -14.04
C HIS A 12 23.66 -0.79 -14.41
N ASP A 13 24.05 -0.70 -15.68
CA ASP A 13 25.32 -1.17 -16.21
C ASP A 13 26.47 -0.14 -16.09
N GLY A 14 26.16 1.08 -15.61
CA GLY A 14 27.13 2.16 -15.48
C GLY A 14 27.66 2.73 -16.81
N SER A 15 27.03 2.39 -17.96
CA SER A 15 27.50 2.77 -19.31
C SER A 15 27.41 4.27 -19.59
N GLU A 16 26.60 5.01 -18.81
CA GLU A 16 26.39 6.44 -18.98
C GLU A 16 26.65 7.20 -17.68
N PRO A 17 27.06 8.48 -17.77
CA PRO A 17 27.22 9.31 -16.59
C PRO A 17 25.87 9.55 -15.89
N PRO A 18 25.87 9.78 -14.55
CA PRO A 18 24.67 10.11 -13.80
C PRO A 18 23.92 11.32 -14.36
N VAL A 19 22.62 11.16 -14.59
CA VAL A 19 21.73 12.25 -15.02
C VAL A 19 21.08 12.87 -13.78
N GLN A 20 21.28 14.17 -13.58
CA GLN A 20 20.64 14.90 -12.50
C GLN A 20 19.17 15.16 -12.81
N LEU A 21 18.27 14.74 -11.91
CA LEU A 21 16.83 14.90 -12.04
C LEU A 21 16.30 16.10 -11.26
N THR A 22 16.86 16.42 -10.10
CA THR A 22 16.45 17.56 -9.29
C THR A 22 17.57 18.58 -9.13
N LYS A 23 17.22 19.87 -8.98
CA LYS A 23 18.16 20.97 -8.75
C LYS A 23 17.66 21.88 -7.64
N ASN A 24 18.59 22.40 -6.84
CA ASN A 24 18.31 23.36 -5.76
C ASN A 24 17.33 22.81 -4.70
N ASN A 25 17.38 21.52 -4.43
CA ASN A 25 16.50 20.91 -3.44
C ASN A 25 16.74 21.48 -2.02
N LYS A 26 18.00 21.78 -1.66
CA LYS A 26 18.41 22.42 -0.39
C LYS A 26 17.80 21.77 0.86
N THR A 27 17.67 20.44 0.83
CA THR A 27 17.13 19.69 1.95
C THR A 27 17.40 18.20 1.80
N TYR A 28 17.34 17.46 2.92
CA TYR A 28 17.54 16.02 2.92
C TYR A 28 16.32 15.29 2.30
N ILE A 29 16.56 14.27 1.48
CA ILE A 29 15.58 13.34 0.93
C ILE A 29 15.61 12.08 1.78
N PHE A 30 14.46 11.64 2.31
CA PHE A 30 14.36 10.46 3.16
C PHE A 30 14.11 9.19 2.35
N GLY A 31 13.07 9.16 1.53
CA GLY A 31 12.67 8.02 0.75
C GLY A 31 12.29 8.40 -0.67
N TYR A 32 12.38 7.44 -1.57
CA TYR A 32 11.96 7.60 -2.96
C TYR A 32 11.43 6.27 -3.50
N GLU A 33 10.53 6.37 -4.47
CA GLU A 33 9.91 5.23 -5.14
C GLU A 33 9.68 5.55 -6.62
N TRP A 34 10.00 4.62 -7.49
CA TRP A 34 9.70 4.72 -8.91
C TRP A 34 8.22 4.45 -9.17
N SER A 35 7.62 5.21 -10.09
CA SER A 35 6.34 4.79 -10.66
C SER A 35 6.51 3.49 -11.45
N PRO A 36 5.53 2.57 -11.44
CA PRO A 36 5.61 1.30 -12.17
C PRO A 36 5.93 1.47 -13.67
N ASP A 37 5.46 2.55 -14.31
CA ASP A 37 5.76 2.89 -15.71
C ASP A 37 7.19 3.43 -15.94
N GLY A 38 7.98 3.60 -14.88
CA GLY A 38 9.34 4.13 -14.93
C GLY A 38 9.48 5.60 -15.32
N LYS A 39 8.37 6.35 -15.40
CA LYS A 39 8.40 7.75 -15.87
C LYS A 39 8.55 8.79 -14.78
N LYS A 40 8.28 8.43 -13.53
CA LYS A 40 8.31 9.37 -12.39
C LYS A 40 9.00 8.76 -11.19
N ILE A 41 9.57 9.62 -10.33
CA ILE A 41 10.10 9.25 -9.02
C ILE A 41 9.38 10.08 -7.97
N LEU A 42 8.65 9.40 -7.07
CA LEU A 42 8.00 9.98 -5.90
C LEU A 42 9.01 10.00 -4.75
N PHE A 43 9.05 11.08 -3.98
CA PHE A 43 9.99 11.21 -2.86
C PHE A 43 9.50 12.21 -1.82
N ASN A 44 9.94 12.02 -0.58
CA ASN A 44 9.70 12.94 0.52
C ASN A 44 10.99 13.58 1.04
N ASP A 45 10.87 14.73 1.66
CA ASP A 45 12.02 15.49 2.15
C ASP A 45 11.82 16.08 3.55
N LYS A 46 12.94 16.55 4.15
CA LYS A 46 12.96 17.16 5.49
C LYS A 46 12.08 18.41 5.62
N LYS A 47 11.72 19.07 4.52
CA LYS A 47 10.77 20.19 4.50
C LYS A 47 9.30 19.73 4.52
N MET A 48 9.07 18.46 4.83
CA MET A 48 7.72 17.87 4.92
C MET A 48 6.93 17.96 3.60
N ARG A 49 7.63 17.76 2.48
CA ARG A 49 7.02 17.73 1.16
C ARG A 49 7.05 16.32 0.59
N LEU A 50 5.91 15.87 0.08
CA LEU A 50 5.83 14.73 -0.82
C LEU A 50 5.73 15.27 -2.24
N ARG A 51 6.65 14.89 -3.11
CA ARG A 51 6.78 15.39 -4.48
C ARG A 51 7.14 14.26 -5.42
N TYR A 52 6.82 14.43 -6.68
CA TYR A 52 7.42 13.60 -7.71
C TYR A 52 8.15 14.43 -8.76
N VAL A 53 9.15 13.82 -9.36
CA VAL A 53 9.87 14.35 -10.52
C VAL A 53 9.56 13.48 -11.73
N ASP A 54 9.22 14.11 -12.83
CA ASP A 54 9.13 13.46 -14.13
C ASP A 54 10.55 13.26 -14.69
N VAL A 55 10.88 12.05 -15.08
CA VAL A 55 12.26 11.65 -15.44
C VAL A 55 12.71 12.30 -16.75
N GLU A 56 11.81 12.42 -17.72
CA GLU A 56 12.10 13.00 -19.03
C GLU A 56 12.19 14.53 -18.97
N THR A 57 11.13 15.15 -18.48
CA THR A 57 10.99 16.63 -18.46
C THR A 57 11.72 17.27 -17.27
N LYS A 58 12.07 16.49 -16.24
CA LYS A 58 12.67 16.94 -14.96
C LYS A 58 11.76 17.90 -14.18
N LYS A 59 10.47 17.91 -14.51
CA LYS A 59 9.48 18.74 -13.85
C LYS A 59 9.15 18.19 -12.47
N LEU A 60 9.28 19.06 -11.46
CA LEU A 60 8.88 18.75 -10.09
C LEU A 60 7.40 19.12 -9.88
N THR A 61 6.66 18.19 -9.29
CA THR A 61 5.27 18.42 -8.88
C THR A 61 5.13 18.14 -7.39
N LEU A 62 4.52 19.08 -6.68
CA LEU A 62 4.17 18.93 -5.27
C LEU A 62 2.87 18.11 -5.18
N VAL A 63 2.91 17.00 -4.44
CA VAL A 63 1.73 16.22 -4.08
C VAL A 63 1.10 16.83 -2.84
N VAL A 64 1.86 16.94 -1.75
CA VAL A 64 1.35 17.52 -0.51
C VAL A 64 2.48 18.19 0.29
N GLN A 65 2.13 19.26 0.96
CA GLN A 65 2.92 19.90 2.01
C GLN A 65 2.39 19.45 3.37
N GLY A 66 3.20 18.79 4.16
CA GLY A 66 2.93 18.50 5.57
C GLY A 66 3.24 19.69 6.47
N ASP A 67 2.75 19.64 7.68
CA ASP A 67 2.92 20.67 8.70
C ASP A 67 3.54 20.15 10.01
N ARG A 68 3.59 18.83 10.21
CA ARG A 68 4.01 18.21 11.47
C ARG A 68 5.12 17.18 11.36
N SER A 69 5.16 16.41 10.27
CA SER A 69 6.12 15.33 10.10
C SER A 69 6.53 15.17 8.64
N PRO A 70 7.81 14.93 8.38
CA PRO A 70 8.29 14.57 7.04
C PRO A 70 8.02 13.10 6.68
N ASN A 71 7.55 12.28 7.64
CA ASN A 71 7.37 10.86 7.45
C ASN A 71 6.00 10.60 6.80
N PHE A 72 5.99 10.57 5.48
CA PHE A 72 4.87 10.08 4.69
C PHE A 72 5.09 8.59 4.40
N GLY A 73 4.11 7.72 4.72
CA GLY A 73 3.98 6.48 4.01
C GLY A 73 3.40 6.80 2.64
N PHE A 74 3.95 6.29 1.57
CA PHE A 74 3.45 6.53 0.21
C PHE A 74 3.70 5.32 -0.68
N ASN A 75 2.90 5.19 -1.72
CA ASN A 75 3.03 4.15 -2.72
C ASN A 75 2.32 4.55 -4.01
N TRP A 76 2.82 4.06 -5.15
CA TRP A 76 2.19 4.20 -6.46
C TRP A 76 1.11 3.14 -6.69
N SER A 77 0.08 3.50 -7.44
CA SER A 77 -0.81 2.51 -8.02
C SER A 77 -0.12 1.73 -9.15
N PRO A 78 -0.54 0.49 -9.43
CA PRO A 78 0.05 -0.33 -10.50
C PRO A 78 0.05 0.35 -11.88
N ASP A 79 -0.97 1.16 -12.19
CA ASP A 79 -1.11 1.92 -13.44
C ASP A 79 -0.41 3.30 -13.43
N SER A 80 0.32 3.63 -12.34
CA SER A 80 1.04 4.91 -12.19
C SER A 80 0.16 6.18 -12.23
N LYS A 81 -1.17 6.06 -12.11
CA LYS A 81 -2.12 7.17 -12.17
C LYS A 81 -2.55 7.69 -10.81
N TRP A 82 -2.31 6.92 -9.76
CA TRP A 82 -2.65 7.29 -8.39
C TRP A 82 -1.46 7.17 -7.45
N ILE A 83 -1.46 8.00 -6.44
CA ILE A 83 -0.54 7.93 -5.30
C ILE A 83 -1.39 7.81 -4.04
N THR A 84 -1.11 6.80 -3.23
CA THR A 84 -1.59 6.77 -1.85
C THR A 84 -0.54 7.33 -0.92
N TYR A 85 -0.97 8.04 0.12
CA TYR A 85 -0.04 8.58 1.11
C TYR A 85 -0.70 8.77 2.46
N THR A 86 0.12 8.82 3.51
CA THR A 86 -0.33 9.19 4.85
C THR A 86 -0.15 10.69 5.09
N LYS A 87 -1.13 11.32 5.73
CA LYS A 87 -1.05 12.70 6.17
C LYS A 87 -1.35 12.80 7.66
N PRO A 88 -0.38 13.19 8.50
CA PRO A 88 -0.64 13.54 9.88
C PRO A 88 -1.54 14.78 9.96
N GLU A 89 -2.63 14.69 10.71
CA GLU A 89 -3.54 15.81 11.00
C GLU A 89 -3.81 15.84 12.49
N LYS A 90 -3.69 17.01 13.13
CA LYS A 90 -3.89 17.21 14.58
C LYS A 90 -3.44 16.00 15.43
N ASP A 91 -4.35 15.07 15.71
CA ASP A 91 -4.12 13.95 16.63
C ASP A 91 -3.97 12.60 15.89
N PHE A 92 -4.38 12.52 14.62
CA PHE A 92 -4.43 11.29 13.87
C PHE A 92 -3.78 11.39 12.49
N THR A 93 -3.30 10.27 12.00
CA THR A 93 -2.75 10.13 10.65
C THR A 93 -3.81 9.49 9.75
N LYS A 94 -4.13 10.18 8.65
CA LYS A 94 -5.06 9.69 7.62
C LYS A 94 -4.33 9.03 6.47
N VAL A 95 -5.01 8.09 5.82
CA VAL A 95 -4.66 7.60 4.47
C VAL A 95 -5.46 8.38 3.44
N ARG A 96 -4.76 8.86 2.42
CA ARG A 96 -5.30 9.66 1.31
C ARG A 96 -4.88 9.11 -0.04
N LEU A 97 -5.66 9.44 -1.05
CA LEU A 97 -5.35 9.23 -2.46
C LEU A 97 -5.10 10.58 -3.15
N TYR A 98 -4.23 10.55 -4.14
CA TYR A 98 -3.96 11.67 -5.04
C TYR A 98 -4.02 11.16 -6.48
N ASN A 99 -4.85 11.77 -7.29
CA ASN A 99 -4.90 11.49 -8.72
C ASN A 99 -3.83 12.34 -9.44
N VAL A 100 -2.94 11.68 -10.18
CA VAL A 100 -1.79 12.33 -10.82
C VAL A 100 -2.21 13.24 -11.96
N GLU A 101 -3.30 12.93 -12.65
CA GLU A 101 -3.83 13.69 -13.78
C GLU A 101 -4.66 14.89 -13.32
N SER A 102 -5.74 14.66 -12.55
CA SER A 102 -6.61 15.72 -12.06
C SER A 102 -5.99 16.55 -10.93
N LYS A 103 -4.97 16.00 -10.23
CA LYS A 103 -4.31 16.57 -9.05
C LYS A 103 -5.24 16.73 -7.85
N GLU A 104 -6.31 15.99 -7.82
CA GLU A 104 -7.27 15.99 -6.73
C GLU A 104 -6.86 15.04 -5.62
N HIS A 105 -7.25 15.41 -4.40
CA HIS A 105 -7.01 14.63 -3.19
C HIS A 105 -8.32 14.09 -2.65
N SER A 106 -8.29 12.84 -2.18
CA SER A 106 -9.45 12.21 -1.56
C SER A 106 -9.05 11.51 -0.26
N ASP A 107 -9.87 11.65 0.78
CA ASP A 107 -9.66 10.96 2.04
C ASP A 107 -10.19 9.51 1.93
N VAL A 108 -9.35 8.54 2.29
CA VAL A 108 -9.76 7.14 2.44
C VAL A 108 -10.22 6.87 3.86
N THR A 109 -9.53 7.44 4.85
CA THR A 109 -9.88 7.30 6.26
C THR A 109 -10.30 8.64 6.85
N GLU A 110 -11.28 8.62 7.77
CA GLU A 110 -11.89 9.83 8.33
C GLU A 110 -11.04 10.55 9.39
N GLY A 111 -9.97 9.89 9.90
CA GLY A 111 -9.09 10.48 10.91
C GLY A 111 -9.56 10.30 12.35
N TRP A 112 -10.42 9.32 12.61
CA TRP A 112 -10.77 8.88 13.96
C TRP A 112 -9.70 7.98 14.60
N TYR A 113 -8.86 7.38 13.76
CA TYR A 113 -7.82 6.44 14.17
C TYR A 113 -6.56 6.66 13.35
N ASN A 114 -5.40 6.40 13.93
CA ASN A 114 -4.16 6.39 13.19
C ASN A 114 -4.16 5.30 12.13
N SER A 115 -3.87 5.69 10.90
CA SER A 115 -3.76 4.78 9.76
C SER A 115 -2.43 5.01 9.05
N PHE A 116 -1.72 3.92 8.69
CA PHE A 116 -0.35 3.97 8.18
C PHE A 116 -0.06 2.83 7.20
N ASN A 117 1.10 2.90 6.56
CA ASN A 117 1.59 1.92 5.59
C ASN A 117 0.60 1.63 4.45
N PRO A 118 0.09 2.66 3.76
CA PRO A 118 -0.81 2.44 2.65
C PRO A 118 -0.07 1.89 1.44
N GLY A 119 -0.68 0.94 0.73
CA GLY A 119 -0.17 0.39 -0.51
C GLY A 119 -1.30 -0.18 -1.36
N PHE A 120 -1.13 -0.15 -2.67
CA PHE A 120 -2.08 -0.80 -3.58
C PHE A 120 -1.78 -2.29 -3.70
N SER A 121 -2.82 -3.10 -3.89
CA SER A 121 -2.63 -4.47 -4.37
C SER A 121 -2.14 -4.46 -5.82
N SER A 122 -1.33 -5.45 -6.20
CA SER A 122 -0.74 -5.51 -7.55
C SER A 122 -1.77 -5.62 -8.67
N ASP A 123 -2.96 -6.13 -8.37
CA ASP A 123 -4.09 -6.24 -9.29
C ASP A 123 -4.99 -4.98 -9.32
N GLY A 124 -4.65 -3.96 -8.54
CA GLY A 124 -5.40 -2.70 -8.49
C GLY A 124 -6.81 -2.79 -7.91
N LYS A 125 -7.16 -3.86 -7.19
CA LYS A 125 -8.49 -4.00 -6.59
C LYS A 125 -8.63 -3.36 -5.23
N TYR A 126 -7.54 -3.36 -4.46
CA TYR A 126 -7.55 -2.94 -3.06
C TYR A 126 -6.51 -1.89 -2.76
N LEU A 127 -6.87 -0.97 -1.90
CA LEU A 127 -5.93 -0.20 -1.11
C LEU A 127 -5.80 -0.87 0.25
N ILE A 128 -4.57 -1.23 0.64
CA ILE A 128 -4.26 -1.97 1.86
C ILE A 128 -3.55 -1.03 2.81
N PHE A 129 -3.91 -1.02 4.08
CA PHE A 129 -3.26 -0.20 5.09
C PHE A 129 -3.43 -0.79 6.49
N SER A 130 -2.57 -0.38 7.41
CA SER A 130 -2.73 -0.68 8.84
C SER A 130 -3.50 0.43 9.53
N SER A 131 -4.37 0.10 10.49
CA SER A 131 -5.09 1.11 11.27
C SER A 131 -5.29 0.67 12.70
N ALA A 132 -5.11 1.61 13.64
CA ALA A 132 -5.26 1.39 15.08
C ALA A 132 -6.74 1.55 15.51
N ARG A 133 -7.61 0.71 14.97
CA ARG A 133 -9.06 0.73 15.23
C ARG A 133 -9.50 -0.27 16.29
N ASP A 134 -8.59 -1.11 16.77
CA ASP A 134 -8.88 -2.13 17.78
C ASP A 134 -8.58 -1.58 19.17
N PHE A 135 -9.63 -1.38 19.94
CA PHE A 135 -9.53 -0.91 21.31
C PHE A 135 -9.42 -2.12 22.25
N ASN A 136 -8.19 -2.43 22.66
CA ASN A 136 -7.90 -3.54 23.57
C ASN A 136 -7.00 -3.06 24.72
N PRO A 137 -7.56 -2.33 25.72
CA PRO A 137 -6.78 -1.80 26.82
C PRO A 137 -6.31 -2.93 27.74
N VAL A 138 -5.02 -2.92 28.07
CA VAL A 138 -4.44 -3.76 29.11
C VAL A 138 -4.44 -2.99 30.42
N TYR A 139 -4.96 -3.59 31.48
CA TYR A 139 -5.04 -2.96 32.79
C TYR A 139 -3.74 -3.16 33.58
N SER A 140 -3.20 -2.07 34.12
CA SER A 140 -2.07 -2.15 35.04
C SER A 140 -2.54 -2.38 36.47
N ASN A 141 -1.96 -3.38 37.14
CA ASN A 141 -2.26 -3.66 38.54
C ASN A 141 -1.58 -2.70 39.51
N THR A 142 -0.65 -1.83 39.06
CA THR A 142 0.18 -1.02 39.89
C THR A 142 -0.32 0.41 40.01
N GLU A 143 -0.83 1.00 38.92
CA GLU A 143 -1.15 2.44 38.90
C GLU A 143 -2.56 2.74 38.38
N TRP A 144 -3.42 1.77 38.20
CA TRP A 144 -4.76 1.92 37.62
C TRP A 144 -4.77 2.58 36.21
N ASN A 145 -3.64 2.54 35.51
CA ASN A 145 -3.49 3.09 34.17
C ASN A 145 -3.80 2.05 33.12
N HIS A 146 -4.38 2.50 32.01
CA HIS A 146 -4.59 1.66 30.83
C HIS A 146 -3.36 1.73 29.93
N ALA A 147 -2.84 0.58 29.52
CA ALA A 147 -1.88 0.47 28.44
C ALA A 147 -2.60 0.07 27.16
N TYR A 148 -2.33 0.79 26.08
CA TYR A 148 -2.91 0.53 24.76
C TYR A 148 -1.85 -0.13 23.90
N VAL A 149 -1.95 -1.44 23.77
CA VAL A 149 -1.01 -2.29 23.02
C VAL A 149 -1.75 -3.07 21.94
N ASP A 150 -1.06 -3.43 20.87
CA ASP A 150 -1.60 -4.26 19.80
C ASP A 150 -2.97 -3.78 19.26
N MET A 151 -3.09 -2.47 19.01
CA MET A 151 -4.35 -1.84 18.59
C MET A 151 -4.57 -1.87 17.07
N SER A 152 -3.59 -2.33 16.29
CA SER A 152 -3.66 -2.24 14.84
C SER A 152 -4.02 -3.57 14.21
N LYS A 153 -4.78 -3.48 13.11
CA LYS A 153 -5.01 -4.56 12.15
C LYS A 153 -4.72 -4.08 10.73
N ILE A 154 -4.74 -5.01 9.79
CA ILE A 154 -4.70 -4.72 8.37
C ILE A 154 -6.13 -4.52 7.87
N TYR A 155 -6.32 -3.50 7.06
CA TYR A 155 -7.59 -3.15 6.43
C TYR A 155 -7.42 -3.07 4.92
N LEU A 156 -8.48 -3.38 4.21
CA LEU A 156 -8.62 -3.31 2.77
C LEU A 156 -9.74 -2.33 2.43
N ALA A 157 -9.49 -1.37 1.55
CA ALA A 157 -10.56 -0.61 0.91
C ALA A 157 -10.69 -1.10 -0.53
N THR A 158 -11.89 -1.51 -0.97
CA THR A 158 -12.11 -1.81 -2.39
C THR A 158 -12.06 -0.52 -3.19
N LEU A 159 -11.25 -0.49 -4.25
CA LEU A 159 -11.06 0.71 -5.06
C LEU A 159 -12.28 0.97 -5.94
N ALA A 160 -12.74 0.00 -6.70
CA ALA A 160 -14.00 0.11 -7.45
C ALA A 160 -15.21 -0.27 -6.58
N LYS A 161 -16.34 0.41 -6.80
CA LYS A 161 -17.63 0.10 -6.15
C LYS A 161 -18.11 -1.31 -6.47
N GLU A 162 -17.85 -1.76 -7.69
CA GLU A 162 -18.25 -3.09 -8.19
C GLU A 162 -17.36 -4.23 -7.68
N THR A 163 -16.21 -3.92 -7.06
CA THR A 163 -15.33 -4.94 -6.48
C THR A 163 -15.98 -5.55 -5.23
N PRO A 164 -16.34 -6.84 -5.26
CA PRO A 164 -16.96 -7.46 -4.10
C PRO A 164 -15.98 -7.56 -2.92
N SER A 165 -16.54 -7.57 -1.71
CA SER A 165 -15.74 -7.86 -0.52
C SER A 165 -15.15 -9.28 -0.64
N PRO A 166 -13.85 -9.47 -0.35
CA PRO A 166 -13.24 -10.81 -0.34
C PRO A 166 -13.83 -11.69 0.78
N PHE A 167 -14.56 -11.10 1.72
CA PHE A 167 -15.22 -11.80 2.83
C PHE A 167 -16.76 -11.76 2.72
N ALA A 168 -17.28 -11.47 1.52
CA ALA A 168 -18.72 -11.60 1.29
C ALA A 168 -19.18 -13.03 1.60
N LEU A 169 -20.40 -13.14 2.12
CA LEU A 169 -21.03 -14.45 2.32
C LEU A 169 -21.26 -15.08 0.95
N GLU A 170 -20.77 -16.28 0.78
CA GLU A 170 -21.08 -17.09 -0.39
C GLU A 170 -22.50 -17.63 -0.22
N ASN A 171 -23.34 -17.45 -1.25
CA ASN A 171 -24.70 -18.01 -1.22
C ASN A 171 -24.60 -19.50 -1.63
N ASP A 172 -25.07 -20.39 -0.75
CA ASP A 172 -25.15 -21.84 -1.00
C ASP A 172 -26.27 -22.22 -2.00
N GLU A 173 -26.94 -21.24 -2.61
CA GLU A 173 -27.93 -21.53 -3.65
C GLU A 173 -27.22 -22.14 -4.87
N VAL A 174 -27.39 -23.44 -5.02
CA VAL A 174 -27.00 -24.16 -6.23
C VAL A 174 -27.86 -23.57 -7.37
N LYS A 175 -27.20 -22.80 -8.27
CA LYS A 175 -27.82 -22.43 -9.54
C LYS A 175 -28.10 -23.75 -10.29
N ILE A 176 -29.38 -24.18 -10.31
CA ILE A 176 -29.83 -25.25 -11.19
C ILE A 176 -29.67 -24.66 -12.60
N GLU A 177 -28.59 -24.99 -13.27
CA GLU A 177 -28.42 -24.71 -14.68
C GLU A 177 -29.52 -25.52 -15.41
N SER A 178 -30.50 -24.84 -15.94
CA SER A 178 -31.40 -25.42 -16.91
C SER A 178 -30.56 -25.82 -18.13
N GLU A 179 -30.57 -27.11 -18.42
CA GLU A 179 -29.96 -27.69 -19.62
C GLU A 179 -30.57 -27.06 -20.87
N GLU A 180 -29.99 -25.97 -21.37
CA GLU A 180 -30.12 -25.59 -22.77
C GLU A 180 -28.84 -24.92 -23.25
N LYS A 181 -28.18 -25.68 -24.18
CA LYS A 181 -27.06 -25.31 -25.01
C LYS A 181 -25.66 -25.38 -24.40
N ALA A 182 -25.13 -26.61 -24.47
CA ALA A 182 -23.71 -26.85 -24.56
C ALA A 182 -23.15 -26.20 -25.83
N ASP A 183 -22.50 -25.05 -25.70
CA ASP A 183 -21.51 -24.59 -26.65
C ASP A 183 -20.17 -24.45 -25.94
N VAL A 184 -19.25 -25.25 -26.45
CA VAL A 184 -17.88 -25.45 -26.01
C VAL A 184 -17.16 -24.14 -25.85
N VAL A 185 -17.02 -23.66 -24.59
CA VAL A 185 -16.01 -22.66 -24.27
C VAL A 185 -14.74 -23.42 -23.89
N LYS A 186 -13.87 -23.62 -24.90
CA LYS A 186 -12.49 -24.00 -24.69
C LYS A 186 -11.86 -23.00 -23.72
N GLU A 187 -11.35 -23.51 -22.58
CA GLU A 187 -10.33 -22.83 -21.80
C GLU A 187 -9.22 -22.35 -22.73
N LYS A 188 -9.26 -21.10 -23.11
CA LYS A 188 -8.08 -20.43 -23.63
C LYS A 188 -7.27 -20.01 -22.42
N ASP A 189 -6.18 -20.76 -22.14
CA ASP A 189 -5.00 -20.25 -21.48
C ASP A 189 -4.56 -18.96 -22.21
N THR A 190 -5.14 -17.85 -21.84
CA THR A 190 -4.60 -16.55 -22.21
C THR A 190 -3.55 -16.20 -21.18
N LYS A 191 -2.29 -16.51 -21.48
CA LYS A 191 -1.17 -15.65 -21.11
C LYS A 191 -1.50 -14.23 -21.59
N LYS A 192 -2.24 -13.46 -20.85
CA LYS A 192 -2.22 -12.01 -20.96
C LYS A 192 -0.96 -11.57 -20.22
N GLU A 193 0.05 -11.19 -21.00
CA GLU A 193 1.01 -10.18 -20.59
C GLU A 193 0.20 -9.05 -19.96
N ALA A 194 0.68 -8.50 -18.84
CA ALA A 194 0.03 -7.41 -18.15
C ALA A 194 0.01 -6.19 -19.09
N GLU A 195 -1.01 -6.11 -19.95
CA GLU A 195 -1.37 -4.87 -20.60
C GLU A 195 -1.82 -3.90 -19.52
N ASP A 196 -1.34 -2.71 -19.63
CA ASP A 196 -1.54 -1.47 -18.86
C ASP A 196 -3.06 -1.15 -18.72
N SER A 197 -3.77 -1.95 -17.93
CA SER A 197 -5.19 -1.73 -17.71
C SER A 197 -5.32 -0.74 -16.57
N ASP A 198 -5.91 0.42 -16.86
CA ASP A 198 -6.24 1.44 -15.88
C ASP A 198 -7.02 0.84 -14.71
N ILE A 199 -6.58 1.14 -13.48
CA ILE A 199 -7.34 0.76 -12.31
C ILE A 199 -8.56 1.68 -12.18
N VAL A 200 -9.67 1.12 -11.73
CA VAL A 200 -10.88 1.89 -11.43
C VAL A 200 -10.85 2.29 -9.96
N VAL A 201 -10.90 3.61 -9.71
CA VAL A 201 -10.92 4.17 -8.34
C VAL A 201 -12.14 5.05 -8.16
N ASP A 202 -13.14 4.52 -7.47
CA ASP A 202 -14.33 5.26 -7.07
C ASP A 202 -14.08 5.90 -5.70
N VAL A 203 -13.70 7.15 -5.68
CA VAL A 203 -13.35 7.86 -4.42
C VAL A 203 -14.57 8.14 -3.55
N ASP A 204 -15.74 8.33 -4.16
CA ASP A 204 -16.98 8.58 -3.43
C ASP A 204 -17.41 7.34 -2.61
N GLY A 205 -17.59 7.53 -1.31
CA GLY A 205 -17.96 6.49 -0.37
C GLY A 205 -16.89 5.41 -0.12
N ILE A 206 -15.62 5.66 -0.47
CA ILE A 206 -14.51 4.69 -0.26
C ILE A 206 -14.33 4.33 1.22
N ASN A 207 -14.60 5.25 2.14
CA ASN A 207 -14.56 5.00 3.58
C ASN A 207 -15.57 3.94 4.05
N ASN A 208 -16.68 3.77 3.34
CA ASN A 208 -17.70 2.75 3.62
C ASN A 208 -17.33 1.36 3.06
N ARG A 209 -16.27 1.28 2.27
CA ARG A 209 -15.78 0.04 1.66
C ARG A 209 -14.52 -0.49 2.33
N ILE A 210 -14.24 -0.03 3.55
CA ILE A 210 -13.10 -0.50 4.35
C ILE A 210 -13.49 -1.77 5.09
N ILE A 211 -12.70 -2.81 4.89
CA ILE A 211 -12.92 -4.16 5.39
C ILE A 211 -11.72 -4.56 6.24
N SER A 212 -11.94 -5.12 7.43
CA SER A 212 -10.88 -5.66 8.27
C SER A 212 -10.41 -7.02 7.76
N LEU A 213 -9.10 -7.20 7.65
CA LEU A 213 -8.54 -8.54 7.49
C LEU A 213 -8.77 -9.35 8.79
N PRO A 214 -9.20 -10.61 8.74
CA PRO A 214 -9.48 -11.43 9.92
C PRO A 214 -8.18 -11.94 10.55
N VAL A 215 -7.37 -11.03 11.04
CA VAL A 215 -6.12 -11.27 11.77
C VAL A 215 -6.23 -10.66 13.17
N PRO A 216 -5.52 -11.20 14.19
CA PRO A 216 -5.56 -10.63 15.53
C PRO A 216 -4.97 -9.22 15.58
N PRO A 217 -5.35 -8.39 16.54
CA PRO A 217 -4.69 -7.10 16.75
C PRO A 217 -3.21 -7.29 17.09
N ALA A 218 -2.33 -6.52 16.44
CA ALA A 218 -0.89 -6.57 16.64
C ALA A 218 -0.22 -5.34 15.96
N ASN A 219 1.11 -5.29 15.92
CA ASN A 219 1.86 -4.32 15.13
C ASN A 219 2.19 -4.92 13.77
N TYR A 220 1.61 -4.38 12.71
CA TYR A 220 1.76 -4.81 11.32
C TYR A 220 2.64 -3.85 10.55
N PHE A 221 3.59 -4.36 9.80
CA PHE A 221 4.49 -3.58 8.95
C PHE A 221 4.93 -4.40 7.72
N ASN A 222 5.53 -3.72 6.75
CA ASN A 222 5.92 -4.30 5.46
C ASN A 222 4.74 -5.04 4.79
N VAL A 223 3.57 -4.39 4.75
CA VAL A 223 2.34 -4.99 4.20
C VAL A 223 2.33 -4.80 2.69
N VAL A 224 2.26 -5.91 1.94
CA VAL A 224 2.28 -5.91 0.48
C VAL A 224 1.19 -6.83 -0.06
N GLY A 225 0.31 -6.29 -0.91
CA GLY A 225 -0.73 -7.05 -1.61
C GLY A 225 -0.26 -7.50 -2.99
N VAL A 226 -0.33 -8.79 -3.25
CA VAL A 226 -0.03 -9.40 -4.56
C VAL A 226 -1.19 -10.29 -4.96
N GLU A 227 -1.97 -9.84 -5.92
CA GLU A 227 -3.20 -10.54 -6.34
C GLU A 227 -4.12 -10.83 -5.13
N ASN A 228 -4.42 -12.09 -4.87
CA ASN A 228 -5.24 -12.52 -3.74
C ASN A 228 -4.45 -12.76 -2.43
N LYS A 229 -3.18 -12.36 -2.36
CA LYS A 229 -2.32 -12.61 -1.20
C LYS A 229 -1.84 -11.32 -0.57
N ILE A 230 -1.89 -11.27 0.75
CA ILE A 230 -1.37 -10.15 1.53
C ILE A 230 -0.21 -10.68 2.38
N PHE A 231 0.99 -10.20 2.06
CA PHE A 231 2.20 -10.48 2.82
C PHE A 231 2.37 -9.42 3.88
N PHE A 232 2.79 -9.79 5.06
CA PHE A 232 3.02 -8.84 6.15
C PHE A 232 4.01 -9.39 7.19
N SER A 233 4.66 -8.48 7.87
CA SER A 233 5.41 -8.76 9.08
C SER A 233 4.57 -8.34 10.28
N VAL A 234 4.56 -9.16 11.32
CA VAL A 234 3.76 -8.94 12.52
C VAL A 234 4.57 -9.15 13.79
N ARG A 235 4.37 -8.29 14.76
CA ARG A 235 4.91 -8.40 16.10
C ARG A 235 3.86 -8.00 17.12
N SER A 236 3.59 -8.89 18.08
CA SER A 236 2.73 -8.60 19.24
C SER A 236 3.54 -8.00 20.39
N ALA A 237 2.90 -7.21 21.23
CA ALA A 237 3.50 -6.68 22.46
C ALA A 237 3.95 -7.80 23.42
N SER A 238 3.31 -8.97 23.39
CA SER A 238 3.65 -10.15 24.19
C SER A 238 4.83 -10.95 23.64
N SER A 239 5.25 -10.71 22.40
CA SER A 239 6.35 -11.42 21.74
C SER A 239 7.35 -10.42 21.16
N ARG A 240 8.65 -10.67 21.41
CA ARG A 240 9.73 -9.89 20.78
C ARG A 240 10.05 -10.36 19.37
N GLU A 241 9.54 -11.50 18.97
CA GLU A 241 9.79 -12.06 17.65
C GLU A 241 8.91 -11.41 16.59
N THR A 242 9.53 -11.10 15.47
CA THR A 242 8.83 -10.65 14.27
C THR A 242 8.57 -11.84 13.38
N LYS A 243 7.31 -12.14 13.09
CA LYS A 243 6.91 -13.20 12.19
C LYS A 243 6.52 -12.61 10.84
N THR A 244 6.96 -13.28 9.78
CA THR A 244 6.50 -12.97 8.42
C THR A 244 5.44 -13.97 8.02
N LYS A 245 4.32 -13.45 7.54
CA LYS A 245 3.13 -14.25 7.22
C LYS A 245 2.54 -13.82 5.89
N VAL A 246 1.72 -14.69 5.32
CA VAL A 246 0.88 -14.41 4.18
C VAL A 246 -0.56 -14.78 4.51
N TYR A 247 -1.49 -13.91 4.15
CA TYR A 247 -2.92 -14.20 4.18
C TYR A 247 -3.43 -14.36 2.75
N ASP A 248 -4.01 -15.51 2.44
CA ASP A 248 -4.66 -15.79 1.17
C ASP A 248 -6.15 -15.40 1.26
N LEU A 249 -6.57 -14.40 0.48
CA LEU A 249 -7.95 -13.88 0.48
C LEU A 249 -8.96 -14.89 -0.09
N LYS A 250 -8.52 -15.74 -1.02
CA LYS A 250 -9.37 -16.75 -1.65
C LYS A 250 -9.56 -17.94 -0.71
N GLU A 251 -8.46 -18.45 -0.16
CA GLU A 251 -8.50 -19.59 0.77
C GLU A 251 -8.95 -19.17 2.19
N LYS A 252 -9.03 -17.84 2.45
CA LYS A 252 -9.34 -17.26 3.77
C LYS A 252 -8.44 -17.81 4.88
N LYS A 253 -7.15 -18.01 4.56
CA LYS A 253 -6.18 -18.69 5.42
C LYS A 253 -4.88 -17.89 5.59
N GLU A 254 -4.40 -17.88 6.84
CA GLU A 254 -3.09 -17.33 7.20
C GLU A 254 -2.03 -18.47 7.19
N THR A 255 -0.84 -18.18 6.68
CA THR A 255 0.31 -19.08 6.68
C THR A 255 1.56 -18.33 7.15
N GLU A 256 2.32 -18.91 8.08
CA GLU A 256 3.60 -18.38 8.53
C GLU A 256 4.71 -18.78 7.55
N LEU A 257 5.52 -17.80 7.12
CA LEU A 257 6.63 -18.00 6.20
C LEU A 257 7.97 -18.11 6.92
N GLY A 258 8.10 -17.49 8.09
CA GLY A 258 9.31 -17.53 8.90
C GLY A 258 9.38 -16.39 9.91
N THR A 259 10.48 -16.40 10.69
CA THR A 259 10.75 -15.42 11.75
C THR A 259 11.94 -14.55 11.35
N GLY A 260 11.83 -13.23 11.60
CA GLY A 260 12.91 -12.26 11.37
C GLY A 260 13.19 -11.96 9.89
N LEU A 261 12.34 -12.40 8.96
CA LEU A 261 12.56 -12.18 7.53
C LEU A 261 12.32 -10.70 7.16
N ASN A 262 13.32 -10.11 6.54
CA ASN A 262 13.16 -8.86 5.79
C ASN A 262 12.98 -9.22 4.32
N TYR A 263 11.87 -8.82 3.70
CA TYR A 263 11.55 -9.25 2.34
C TYR A 263 11.15 -8.10 1.43
N THR A 264 11.36 -8.33 0.15
CA THR A 264 10.89 -7.49 -0.95
C THR A 264 10.28 -8.38 -2.01
N ILE A 265 9.15 -7.97 -2.55
CA ILE A 265 8.47 -8.71 -3.62
C ILE A 265 8.78 -8.02 -4.95
N SER A 266 9.06 -8.82 -5.98
CA SER A 266 9.30 -8.30 -7.33
C SER A 266 8.05 -7.58 -7.86
N SER A 267 8.22 -6.59 -8.74
CA SER A 267 7.12 -5.80 -9.32
C SER A 267 6.02 -6.63 -9.98
N ASN A 268 6.39 -7.78 -10.54
CA ASN A 268 5.43 -8.73 -11.13
C ASN A 268 4.85 -9.74 -10.14
N GLY A 269 5.11 -9.60 -8.85
CA GLY A 269 4.58 -10.46 -7.78
C GLY A 269 5.07 -11.92 -7.77
N LYS A 270 5.92 -12.32 -8.72
CA LYS A 270 6.27 -13.74 -8.92
C LYS A 270 7.45 -14.23 -8.08
N LYS A 271 8.24 -13.32 -7.52
CA LYS A 271 9.43 -13.65 -6.72
C LYS A 271 9.49 -12.82 -5.46
N MET A 272 9.98 -13.43 -4.40
CA MET A 272 10.30 -12.76 -3.15
C MET A 272 11.80 -12.92 -2.89
N LEU A 273 12.47 -11.80 -2.60
CA LEU A 273 13.79 -11.81 -2.00
C LEU A 273 13.61 -11.68 -0.49
N ALA A 274 14.09 -12.66 0.25
CA ALA A 274 14.06 -12.65 1.71
C ALA A 274 15.49 -12.71 2.25
N ALA A 275 15.78 -11.88 3.25
CA ALA A 275 17.03 -11.84 4.00
C ALA A 275 16.73 -12.13 5.47
N ILE A 276 17.62 -12.90 6.11
CA ILE A 276 17.56 -13.26 7.53
C ILE A 276 18.57 -12.39 8.27
#